data_2c2a632287665315225a95f6107d747f
#
_entry.id   2c2a632287665315225a95f6107d747f
#
_cell.length_a   1.000
_cell.length_b   1.000
_cell.length_c   1.000
_cell.angle_alpha   90.00
_cell.angle_beta   90.00
_cell.angle_gamma   90.00
#
_symmetry.space_group_name_H-M   'P 1'
#
loop_
_entity.id
_entity.type
_entity.pdbx_description
1 polymer ?
#
loop_
_entity_poly.entity_id
_entity_poly.type
_entity_poly.pdbx_seq_one_letter_code
_entity_poly.pdbx_strand_id
1 'polypeptide(L)'
;MSTRPVEIAPSILSADFLRLGEQVSEALEAGVRRIHVDVMDGHFVPLSMGPLVVAALRPLAERAGAVLEVHLMIAESDRYLDAFSHAGATAMTVHVEACPHLHRTVEAIRHLAAQPGVAINPATPIASLDDILPDVDVALVMSVDPGFGGQAFIPGTIAKVARLRAELIRRGLEHVEIEVDGGVGPENIRALADAGMTIAVAGTSVFDPRAPVALNVRALRAACGSVRAPDIPR
;
A
#
# COMPACT_ATOMS: atom_id res chain seq x y z
N MET A 1 -10.65 4.38 -17.87
CA MET A 1 -9.99 3.23 -17.21
C MET A 1 -8.49 3.47 -17.26
N SER A 2 -7.79 3.43 -16.14
CA SER A 2 -6.34 3.67 -16.10
C SER A 2 -5.61 2.61 -16.92
N THR A 3 -4.75 3.05 -17.84
CA THR A 3 -3.88 2.16 -18.64
C THR A 3 -2.56 1.88 -17.91
N ARG A 4 -2.43 2.35 -16.65
CA ARG A 4 -1.22 2.12 -15.86
C ARG A 4 -1.20 0.67 -15.35
N PRO A 5 -0.06 -0.03 -15.44
CA PRO A 5 0.08 -1.34 -14.82
C PRO A 5 -0.05 -1.20 -13.30
N VAL A 6 -0.68 -2.20 -12.66
CA VAL A 6 -0.75 -2.24 -11.18
C VAL A 6 0.66 -2.39 -10.62
N GLU A 7 0.99 -1.53 -9.66
CA GLU A 7 2.23 -1.60 -8.91
C GLU A 7 2.11 -2.67 -7.82
N ILE A 8 3.09 -3.55 -7.70
CA ILE A 8 3.18 -4.50 -6.59
C ILE A 8 4.02 -3.85 -5.49
N ALA A 9 3.45 -3.75 -4.29
CA ALA A 9 4.09 -3.25 -3.08
C ALA A 9 4.30 -4.42 -2.09
N PRO A 10 5.48 -5.06 -2.05
CA PRO A 10 5.78 -6.11 -1.10
C PRO A 10 5.69 -5.58 0.34
N SER A 11 4.78 -6.16 1.16
CA SER A 11 4.76 -5.91 2.61
C SER A 11 5.81 -6.77 3.30
N ILE A 12 6.80 -6.11 3.87
CA ILE A 12 7.90 -6.77 4.59
C ILE A 12 7.48 -7.44 5.90
N LEU A 13 6.24 -7.23 6.34
CA LEU A 13 5.69 -7.92 7.51
C LEU A 13 5.73 -9.45 7.35
N SER A 14 5.68 -9.95 6.11
CA SER A 14 5.74 -11.37 5.78
C SER A 14 7.14 -11.85 5.37
N ALA A 15 8.15 -10.99 5.39
CA ALA A 15 9.52 -11.36 5.02
C ALA A 15 10.20 -12.16 6.14
N ASP A 16 11.23 -12.91 5.78
CA ASP A 16 12.17 -13.49 6.73
C ASP A 16 13.12 -12.40 7.25
N PHE A 17 12.93 -11.98 8.50
CA PHE A 17 13.72 -10.90 9.09
C PHE A 17 15.22 -11.20 9.19
N LEU A 18 15.65 -12.47 9.21
CA LEU A 18 17.07 -12.83 9.12
C LEU A 18 17.64 -12.55 7.73
N ARG A 19 16.79 -12.45 6.70
CA ARG A 19 17.17 -12.24 5.31
C ARG A 19 16.49 -11.01 4.70
N LEU A 20 16.00 -10.10 5.51
CA LEU A 20 15.16 -8.98 5.08
C LEU A 20 15.78 -8.17 3.94
N GLY A 21 17.03 -7.73 4.11
CA GLY A 21 17.73 -6.94 3.08
C GLY A 21 17.94 -7.71 1.77
N GLU A 22 18.20 -9.01 1.84
CA GLU A 22 18.36 -9.89 0.69
C GLU A 22 17.03 -10.03 -0.06
N GLN A 23 15.93 -10.36 0.63
CA GLN A 23 14.61 -10.53 0.02
C GLN A 23 14.06 -9.23 -0.58
N VAL A 24 14.30 -8.09 0.08
CA VAL A 24 13.94 -6.77 -0.47
C VAL A 24 14.75 -6.47 -1.73
N SER A 25 16.05 -6.79 -1.74
CA SER A 25 16.90 -6.64 -2.94
C SER A 25 16.38 -7.49 -4.10
N GLU A 26 16.04 -8.77 -3.86
CA GLU A 26 15.44 -9.64 -4.88
C GLU A 26 14.14 -9.05 -5.46
N ALA A 27 13.27 -8.46 -4.62
CA ALA A 27 12.04 -7.82 -5.08
C ALA A 27 12.33 -6.59 -5.96
N LEU A 28 13.27 -5.74 -5.55
CA LEU A 28 13.68 -4.55 -6.30
C LEU A 28 14.32 -4.93 -7.65
N GLU A 29 15.16 -5.95 -7.69
CA GLU A 29 15.76 -6.51 -8.93
C GLU A 29 14.70 -7.11 -9.85
N ALA A 30 13.61 -7.68 -9.29
CA ALA A 30 12.45 -8.13 -10.05
C ALA A 30 11.60 -6.96 -10.60
N GLY A 31 12.04 -5.72 -10.39
CA GLY A 31 11.40 -4.51 -10.92
C GLY A 31 10.33 -3.89 -10.02
N VAL A 32 10.21 -4.32 -8.76
CA VAL A 32 9.39 -3.62 -7.76
C VAL A 32 9.93 -2.21 -7.56
N ARG A 33 9.03 -1.24 -7.34
CA ARG A 33 9.40 0.18 -7.13
C ARG A 33 8.74 0.80 -5.90
N ARG A 34 8.06 -0.01 -5.09
CA ARG A 34 7.49 0.38 -3.79
C ARG A 34 7.72 -0.74 -2.79
N ILE A 35 8.17 -0.41 -1.58
CA ILE A 35 8.28 -1.34 -0.45
C ILE A 35 7.34 -0.86 0.63
N HIS A 36 6.45 -1.75 1.09
CA HIS A 36 5.44 -1.46 2.10
C HIS A 36 5.89 -1.94 3.47
N VAL A 37 5.83 -1.03 4.45
CA VAL A 37 6.25 -1.26 5.84
C VAL A 37 5.07 -1.05 6.77
N ASP A 38 4.52 -2.14 7.31
CA ASP A 38 3.42 -2.13 8.26
C ASP A 38 3.92 -1.77 9.65
N VAL A 39 3.55 -0.58 10.14
CA VAL A 39 3.96 -0.05 11.45
C VAL A 39 2.79 -0.12 12.42
N MET A 40 2.99 -0.83 13.52
CA MET A 40 1.98 -1.15 14.53
C MET A 40 2.53 -0.86 15.93
N ASP A 41 1.71 -0.26 16.82
CA ASP A 41 2.14 0.23 18.13
C ASP A 41 1.60 -0.55 19.33
N GLY A 42 0.81 -1.60 19.09
CA GLY A 42 0.22 -2.43 20.15
C GLY A 42 -1.08 -1.89 20.75
N HIS A 43 -1.67 -0.80 20.22
CA HIS A 43 -2.95 -0.27 20.70
C HIS A 43 -4.13 -1.04 20.12
N PHE A 44 -4.39 -0.92 18.84
CA PHE A 44 -5.48 -1.67 18.19
C PHE A 44 -4.99 -2.88 17.38
N VAL A 45 -3.67 -3.05 17.28
CA VAL A 45 -2.98 -4.13 16.58
C VAL A 45 -1.74 -4.57 17.36
N PRO A 46 -1.17 -5.77 17.11
CA PRO A 46 0.10 -6.19 17.72
C PRO A 46 1.24 -5.22 17.43
N LEU A 47 2.32 -5.29 18.20
CA LEU A 47 3.52 -4.50 17.97
C LEU A 47 4.29 -5.06 16.76
N SER A 48 4.76 -4.20 15.83
CA SER A 48 5.57 -4.63 14.68
C SER A 48 6.92 -3.91 14.63
N MET A 49 7.13 -3.07 13.63
CA MET A 49 8.43 -2.46 13.33
C MET A 49 8.36 -0.93 13.43
N GLY A 50 9.52 -0.30 13.54
CA GLY A 50 9.65 1.14 13.72
C GLY A 50 10.67 1.77 12.78
N PRO A 51 11.05 3.06 13.01
CA PRO A 51 11.96 3.82 12.14
C PRO A 51 13.31 3.14 11.88
N LEU A 52 13.81 2.31 12.79
CA LEU A 52 15.08 1.60 12.60
C LEU A 52 15.05 0.62 11.42
N VAL A 53 13.92 -0.07 11.21
CA VAL A 53 13.76 -0.97 10.06
C VAL A 53 13.69 -0.17 8.77
N VAL A 54 12.95 0.95 8.76
CA VAL A 54 12.88 1.87 7.61
C VAL A 54 14.27 2.38 7.25
N ALA A 55 15.04 2.85 8.24
CA ALA A 55 16.41 3.33 8.05
C ALA A 55 17.35 2.25 7.47
N ALA A 56 17.17 0.99 7.90
CA ALA A 56 17.98 -0.12 7.37
C ALA A 56 17.66 -0.43 5.89
N LEU A 57 16.41 -0.22 5.45
CA LEU A 57 15.98 -0.46 4.07
C LEU A 57 16.21 0.75 3.13
N ARG A 58 16.38 1.95 3.67
CA ARG A 58 16.58 3.19 2.91
C ARG A 58 17.64 3.07 1.81
N PRO A 59 18.89 2.55 2.07
CA PRO A 59 19.91 2.48 1.03
C PRO A 59 19.53 1.57 -0.14
N LEU A 60 18.68 0.54 0.10
CA LEU A 60 18.19 -0.35 -0.95
C LEU A 60 17.16 0.38 -1.82
N ALA A 61 16.20 1.05 -1.19
CA ALA A 61 15.15 1.80 -1.87
C ALA A 61 15.73 2.95 -2.70
N GLU A 62 16.64 3.74 -2.14
CA GLU A 62 17.31 4.87 -2.83
C GLU A 62 18.07 4.39 -4.08
N ARG A 63 18.86 3.30 -3.99
CA ARG A 63 19.59 2.76 -5.15
C ARG A 63 18.67 2.29 -6.26
N ALA A 64 17.49 1.79 -5.92
CA ALA A 64 16.50 1.29 -6.89
C ALA A 64 15.55 2.41 -7.40
N GLY A 65 15.61 3.62 -6.83
CA GLY A 65 14.62 4.67 -7.08
C GLY A 65 13.22 4.23 -6.69
N ALA A 66 13.09 3.46 -5.60
CA ALA A 66 11.83 2.90 -5.12
C ALA A 66 11.25 3.76 -3.99
N VAL A 67 9.93 3.82 -3.93
CA VAL A 67 9.18 4.40 -2.81
C VAL A 67 9.35 3.51 -1.59
N LEU A 68 9.74 4.10 -0.46
CA LEU A 68 9.73 3.45 0.85
C LEU A 68 8.52 3.98 1.61
N GLU A 69 7.47 3.19 1.62
CA GLU A 69 6.18 3.54 2.19
C GLU A 69 6.04 2.97 3.60
N VAL A 70 5.51 3.78 4.50
CA VAL A 70 5.12 3.34 5.83
C VAL A 70 3.60 3.46 6.01
N HIS A 71 2.97 2.37 6.39
CA HIS A 71 1.56 2.28 6.72
C HIS A 71 1.42 2.30 8.24
N LEU A 72 0.92 3.44 8.76
CA LEU A 72 0.90 3.75 10.17
C LEU A 72 -0.42 3.30 10.83
N MET A 73 -0.46 2.06 11.30
CA MET A 73 -1.53 1.50 12.13
C MET A 73 -1.24 1.80 13.61
N ILE A 74 -1.14 3.08 13.94
CA ILE A 74 -0.76 3.57 15.27
C ILE A 74 -1.72 4.65 15.78
N ALA A 75 -1.88 4.74 17.10
CA ALA A 75 -2.88 5.61 17.72
C ALA A 75 -2.57 7.10 17.59
N GLU A 76 -1.30 7.51 17.56
CA GLU A 76 -0.86 8.90 17.54
C GLU A 76 0.19 9.13 16.45
N SER A 77 -0.22 8.98 15.17
CA SER A 77 0.67 9.05 14.00
C SER A 77 1.46 10.36 13.94
N ASP A 78 0.85 11.49 14.28
CA ASP A 78 1.47 12.83 14.27
C ASP A 78 2.81 12.87 15.03
N ARG A 79 2.96 12.08 16.09
CA ARG A 79 4.17 12.06 16.94
C ARG A 79 5.38 11.42 16.28
N TYR A 80 5.16 10.63 15.22
CA TYR A 80 6.20 9.80 14.62
C TYR A 80 6.53 10.17 13.18
N LEU A 81 5.78 11.09 12.55
CA LEU A 81 5.98 11.47 11.16
C LEU A 81 7.41 11.93 10.88
N ASP A 82 7.96 12.83 11.73
CA ASP A 82 9.35 13.29 11.62
C ASP A 82 10.35 12.14 11.72
N ALA A 83 10.13 11.20 12.66
CA ALA A 83 11.04 10.07 12.87
C ALA A 83 11.07 9.14 11.64
N PHE A 84 9.92 8.87 11.02
CA PHE A 84 9.84 8.05 9.80
C PHE A 84 10.41 8.79 8.58
N SER A 85 10.15 10.08 8.44
CA SER A 85 10.77 10.90 7.38
C SER A 85 12.29 10.90 7.47
N HIS A 86 12.85 11.14 8.65
CA HIS A 86 14.31 11.08 8.88
C HIS A 86 14.88 9.67 8.63
N ALA A 87 14.11 8.62 8.91
CA ALA A 87 14.49 7.25 8.60
C ALA A 87 14.50 6.96 7.08
N GLY A 88 13.86 7.79 6.27
CA GLY A 88 13.86 7.67 4.80
C GLY A 88 12.53 7.23 4.20
N ALA A 89 11.43 7.28 4.95
CA ALA A 89 10.10 7.10 4.38
C ALA A 89 9.79 8.19 3.35
N THR A 90 9.36 7.80 2.15
CA THR A 90 9.00 8.70 1.05
C THR A 90 7.50 8.71 0.78
N ALA A 91 6.74 7.82 1.42
CA ALA A 91 5.29 7.81 1.47
C ALA A 91 4.85 7.41 2.88
N MET A 92 3.78 8.03 3.39
CA MET A 92 3.22 7.75 4.71
C MET A 92 1.70 7.70 4.62
N THR A 93 1.13 6.54 4.99
CA THR A 93 -0.31 6.31 5.01
C THR A 93 -0.80 6.20 6.45
N VAL A 94 -1.80 7.00 6.81
CA VAL A 94 -2.41 7.03 8.15
C VAL A 94 -3.88 6.61 8.09
N HIS A 95 -4.40 6.02 9.16
CA HIS A 95 -5.81 5.65 9.25
C HIS A 95 -6.71 6.81 9.61
N VAL A 96 -7.83 6.98 8.88
CA VAL A 96 -8.85 7.99 9.22
C VAL A 96 -9.39 7.79 10.63
N GLU A 97 -9.47 6.54 11.07
CA GLU A 97 -10.00 6.16 12.38
C GLU A 97 -9.06 6.52 13.54
N ALA A 98 -7.77 6.74 13.26
CA ALA A 98 -6.75 7.04 14.25
C ALA A 98 -6.33 8.53 14.28
N CYS A 99 -6.81 9.35 13.34
CA CYS A 99 -6.38 10.73 13.17
C CYS A 99 -7.52 11.73 13.39
N PRO A 100 -7.74 12.22 14.62
CA PRO A 100 -8.81 13.20 14.90
C PRO A 100 -8.69 14.51 14.11
N HIS A 101 -7.48 14.89 13.70
CA HIS A 101 -7.18 16.07 12.89
C HIS A 101 -6.55 15.68 11.55
N LEU A 102 -7.21 14.80 10.81
CA LEU A 102 -6.69 14.14 9.62
C LEU A 102 -6.08 15.10 8.58
N HIS A 103 -6.75 16.22 8.27
CA HIS A 103 -6.23 17.22 7.33
C HIS A 103 -4.87 17.77 7.79
N ARG A 104 -4.71 18.11 9.07
CA ARG A 104 -3.44 18.58 9.62
C ARG A 104 -2.33 17.51 9.50
N THR A 105 -2.66 16.24 9.75
CA THR A 105 -1.73 15.12 9.63
C THR A 105 -1.28 14.93 8.18
N VAL A 106 -2.20 14.99 7.22
CA VAL A 106 -1.93 14.92 5.77
C VAL A 106 -1.01 16.05 5.33
N GLU A 107 -1.30 17.29 5.74
CA GLU A 107 -0.44 18.45 5.46
C GLU A 107 0.96 18.32 6.09
N ALA A 108 1.05 17.78 7.31
CA ALA A 108 2.35 17.53 7.95
C ALA A 108 3.19 16.52 7.16
N ILE A 109 2.58 15.43 6.64
CA ILE A 109 3.26 14.46 5.78
C ILE A 109 3.77 15.15 4.50
N ARG A 110 2.95 15.97 3.86
CA ARG A 110 3.32 16.73 2.66
C ARG A 110 4.48 17.70 2.92
N HIS A 111 4.48 18.39 4.06
CA HIS A 111 5.59 19.30 4.45
C HIS A 111 6.93 18.56 4.68
N LEU A 112 6.87 17.26 4.99
CA LEU A 112 8.05 16.39 5.09
C LEU A 112 8.51 15.85 3.73
N ALA A 113 7.95 16.35 2.62
CA ALA A 113 8.23 15.92 1.24
C ALA A 113 7.94 14.42 1.00
N ALA A 114 7.04 13.83 1.79
CA ALA A 114 6.53 12.48 1.60
C ALA A 114 5.15 12.50 0.92
N GLN A 115 4.81 11.45 0.18
CA GLN A 115 3.48 11.25 -0.40
C GLN A 115 2.48 10.95 0.72
N PRO A 116 1.43 11.77 0.93
CA PRO A 116 0.42 11.49 1.93
C PRO A 116 -0.59 10.45 1.44
N GLY A 117 -0.83 9.44 2.27
CA GLY A 117 -1.87 8.45 2.08
C GLY A 117 -2.84 8.42 3.24
N VAL A 118 -4.08 8.02 2.96
CA VAL A 118 -5.10 7.74 3.98
C VAL A 118 -5.67 6.34 3.80
N ALA A 119 -5.82 5.63 4.92
CA ALA A 119 -6.36 4.27 4.97
C ALA A 119 -7.73 4.24 5.61
N ILE A 120 -8.57 3.30 5.17
CA ILE A 120 -9.86 2.96 5.79
C ILE A 120 -9.96 1.46 6.07
N ASN A 121 -10.46 1.13 7.25
CA ASN A 121 -10.75 -0.25 7.66
C ASN A 121 -11.89 -0.89 6.84
N PRO A 122 -12.06 -2.21 6.88
CA PRO A 122 -13.11 -2.89 6.12
C PRO A 122 -14.51 -2.35 6.39
N ALA A 123 -14.85 -2.03 7.63
CA ALA A 123 -16.17 -1.51 8.02
C ALA A 123 -16.34 0.00 7.79
N THR A 124 -15.26 0.76 7.62
CA THR A 124 -15.33 2.22 7.43
C THR A 124 -15.81 2.55 6.02
N PRO A 125 -16.85 3.38 5.86
CA PRO A 125 -17.38 3.72 4.55
C PRO A 125 -16.42 4.62 3.76
N ILE A 126 -16.45 4.57 2.42
CA ILE A 126 -15.64 5.45 1.55
C ILE A 126 -15.97 6.93 1.75
N ALA A 127 -17.18 7.26 2.19
CA ALA A 127 -17.59 8.64 2.49
C ALA A 127 -16.74 9.30 3.58
N SER A 128 -16.06 8.50 4.42
CA SER A 128 -15.10 9.03 5.41
C SER A 128 -13.88 9.68 4.76
N LEU A 129 -13.67 9.46 3.46
CA LEU A 129 -12.58 10.06 2.69
C LEU A 129 -13.01 11.33 1.93
N ASP A 130 -14.32 11.63 1.82
CA ASP A 130 -14.84 12.60 0.88
C ASP A 130 -14.16 13.97 0.93
N ASP A 131 -13.93 14.50 2.12
CA ASP A 131 -13.32 15.82 2.28
C ASP A 131 -11.79 15.84 2.19
N ILE A 132 -11.13 14.68 2.34
CA ILE A 132 -9.66 14.58 2.33
C ILE A 132 -9.09 14.09 1.00
N LEU A 133 -9.90 13.45 0.13
CA LEU A 133 -9.44 12.92 -1.16
C LEU A 133 -8.67 13.93 -2.03
N PRO A 134 -9.01 15.24 -2.07
CA PRO A 134 -8.25 16.21 -2.87
C PRO A 134 -6.82 16.44 -2.38
N ASP A 135 -6.53 16.11 -1.13
CA ASP A 135 -5.29 16.44 -0.44
C ASP A 135 -4.35 15.23 -0.29
N VAL A 136 -4.70 14.06 -0.85
CA VAL A 136 -3.90 12.84 -0.73
C VAL A 136 -3.44 12.32 -2.08
N ASP A 137 -2.32 11.59 -2.08
CA ASP A 137 -1.80 10.91 -3.25
C ASP A 137 -2.26 9.44 -3.30
N VAL A 138 -2.56 8.85 -2.13
CA VAL A 138 -2.95 7.43 -1.99
C VAL A 138 -4.19 7.32 -1.10
N ALA A 139 -5.18 6.55 -1.56
CA ALA A 139 -6.30 6.08 -0.75
C ALA A 139 -6.20 4.56 -0.58
N LEU A 140 -5.83 4.12 0.63
CA LEU A 140 -5.63 2.72 0.96
C LEU A 140 -6.92 2.10 1.49
N VAL A 141 -7.35 1.00 0.89
CA VAL A 141 -8.51 0.22 1.32
C VAL A 141 -8.03 -1.09 1.95
N MET A 142 -8.27 -1.25 3.25
CA MET A 142 -8.00 -2.52 3.92
C MET A 142 -8.94 -3.60 3.41
N SER A 143 -8.38 -4.76 3.08
CA SER A 143 -9.11 -5.95 2.65
C SER A 143 -9.05 -7.10 3.67
N VAL A 144 -8.48 -6.83 4.82
CA VAL A 144 -8.49 -7.62 6.06
C VAL A 144 -8.62 -6.67 7.24
N ASP A 145 -8.89 -7.17 8.44
CA ASP A 145 -8.75 -6.35 9.64
C ASP A 145 -7.25 -6.10 9.91
N PRO A 146 -6.82 -4.86 10.21
CA PRO A 146 -5.43 -4.59 10.54
C PRO A 146 -4.91 -5.48 11.67
N GLY A 147 -3.61 -5.87 11.63
CA GLY A 147 -2.98 -6.48 12.79
C GLY A 147 -2.02 -7.63 12.53
N PHE A 148 -2.20 -8.45 11.51
CA PHE A 148 -1.26 -9.54 11.19
C PHE A 148 -1.42 -10.01 9.74
N GLY A 149 -0.33 -10.55 9.19
CA GLY A 149 -0.30 -11.10 7.85
C GLY A 149 -1.05 -12.44 7.73
N GLY A 150 -1.33 -12.87 6.49
CA GLY A 150 -1.89 -14.19 6.21
C GLY A 150 -3.39 -14.33 6.48
N GLN A 151 -4.12 -13.25 6.70
CA GLN A 151 -5.57 -13.26 6.86
C GLN A 151 -6.28 -13.52 5.52
N ALA A 152 -7.48 -14.05 5.60
CA ALA A 152 -8.34 -14.27 4.43
C ALA A 152 -8.85 -12.93 3.88
N PHE A 153 -8.73 -12.75 2.57
CA PHE A 153 -9.24 -11.60 1.85
C PHE A 153 -10.76 -11.43 2.03
N ILE A 154 -11.23 -10.22 2.32
CA ILE A 154 -12.65 -9.88 2.44
C ILE A 154 -13.23 -9.57 1.06
N PRO A 155 -14.09 -10.44 0.45
CA PRO A 155 -14.54 -10.28 -0.95
C PRO A 155 -15.28 -8.97 -1.23
N GLY A 156 -15.96 -8.40 -0.22
CA GLY A 156 -16.66 -7.11 -0.34
C GLY A 156 -15.76 -5.92 -0.69
N THR A 157 -14.45 -6.06 -0.48
CA THR A 157 -13.46 -5.02 -0.81
C THR A 157 -13.42 -4.69 -2.30
N ILE A 158 -13.63 -5.68 -3.19
CA ILE A 158 -13.66 -5.43 -4.64
C ILE A 158 -14.73 -4.40 -5.00
N ALA A 159 -15.94 -4.55 -4.46
CA ALA A 159 -17.02 -3.59 -4.69
C ALA A 159 -16.74 -2.23 -4.03
N LYS A 160 -16.03 -2.19 -2.90
CA LYS A 160 -15.61 -0.97 -2.23
C LYS A 160 -14.59 -0.20 -3.07
N VAL A 161 -13.58 -0.88 -3.63
CA VAL A 161 -12.60 -0.32 -4.56
C VAL A 161 -13.28 0.25 -5.80
N ALA A 162 -14.23 -0.48 -6.41
CA ALA A 162 -14.96 -0.01 -7.59
C ALA A 162 -15.76 1.27 -7.30
N ARG A 163 -16.41 1.36 -6.13
CA ARG A 163 -17.13 2.60 -5.71
C ARG A 163 -16.17 3.76 -5.50
N LEU A 164 -15.01 3.52 -4.86
CA LEU A 164 -14.00 4.57 -4.65
C LEU A 164 -13.45 5.06 -5.98
N ARG A 165 -13.12 4.17 -6.93
CA ARG A 165 -12.66 4.56 -8.26
C ARG A 165 -13.70 5.38 -9.01
N ALA A 166 -14.97 4.98 -8.96
CA ALA A 166 -16.06 5.75 -9.57
C ALA A 166 -16.20 7.16 -8.96
N GLU A 167 -16.02 7.28 -7.63
CA GLU A 167 -16.07 8.57 -6.95
C GLU A 167 -14.87 9.47 -7.34
N LEU A 168 -13.64 8.92 -7.40
CA LEU A 168 -12.47 9.66 -7.86
C LEU A 168 -12.67 10.18 -9.30
N ILE A 169 -13.17 9.35 -10.21
CA ILE A 169 -13.48 9.77 -11.59
C ILE A 169 -14.54 10.87 -11.60
N ARG A 170 -15.65 10.71 -10.86
CA ARG A 170 -16.71 11.71 -10.78
C ARG A 170 -16.23 13.08 -10.32
N ARG A 171 -15.18 13.10 -9.49
CA ARG A 171 -14.59 14.33 -8.90
C ARG A 171 -13.40 14.88 -9.67
N GLY A 172 -12.91 14.21 -10.73
CA GLY A 172 -11.68 14.62 -11.45
C GLY A 172 -10.40 14.39 -10.66
N LEU A 173 -10.40 13.38 -9.76
CA LEU A 173 -9.30 13.04 -8.87
C LEU A 173 -8.62 11.71 -9.28
N GLU A 174 -8.56 11.41 -10.59
CA GLU A 174 -7.98 10.16 -11.10
C GLU A 174 -6.49 10.01 -10.82
N HIS A 175 -5.83 11.09 -10.41
CA HIS A 175 -4.44 11.06 -9.98
C HIS A 175 -4.24 10.34 -8.64
N VAL A 176 -5.27 10.30 -7.79
CA VAL A 176 -5.21 9.58 -6.51
C VAL A 176 -5.14 8.08 -6.78
N GLU A 177 -4.06 7.46 -6.29
CA GLU A 177 -3.85 6.02 -6.40
C GLU A 177 -4.78 5.28 -5.43
N ILE A 178 -5.34 4.15 -5.85
CA ILE A 178 -6.06 3.25 -4.95
C ILE A 178 -5.15 2.08 -4.59
N GLU A 179 -4.81 2.01 -3.33
CA GLU A 179 -4.03 0.93 -2.76
C GLU A 179 -4.95 -0.06 -2.04
N VAL A 180 -4.63 -1.35 -2.13
CA VAL A 180 -5.35 -2.41 -1.39
C VAL A 180 -4.34 -3.22 -0.60
N ASP A 181 -4.61 -3.35 0.71
CA ASP A 181 -3.77 -4.10 1.64
C ASP A 181 -4.57 -5.17 2.38
N GLY A 182 -4.02 -6.41 2.36
CA GLY A 182 -4.55 -7.56 3.07
C GLY A 182 -5.01 -8.70 2.18
N GLY A 183 -4.31 -9.83 2.23
CA GLY A 183 -4.70 -11.06 1.52
C GLY A 183 -4.73 -10.94 -0.01
N VAL A 184 -3.99 -9.98 -0.58
CA VAL A 184 -3.86 -9.85 -2.03
C VAL A 184 -2.96 -10.96 -2.57
N GLY A 185 -3.49 -11.69 -3.55
CA GLY A 185 -2.80 -12.83 -4.16
C GLY A 185 -3.23 -13.06 -5.61
N PRO A 186 -2.66 -14.10 -6.26
CA PRO A 186 -2.96 -14.41 -7.67
C PRO A 186 -4.45 -14.63 -7.96
N GLU A 187 -5.22 -15.08 -6.95
CA GLU A 187 -6.64 -15.43 -7.07
C GLU A 187 -7.58 -14.20 -7.11
N ASN A 188 -7.14 -13.04 -6.60
CA ASN A 188 -8.01 -11.86 -6.47
C ASN A 188 -7.43 -10.58 -7.10
N ILE A 189 -6.10 -10.50 -7.36
CA ILE A 189 -5.42 -9.30 -7.86
C ILE A 189 -6.02 -8.80 -9.18
N ARG A 190 -6.45 -9.69 -10.08
CA ARG A 190 -7.07 -9.32 -11.35
C ARG A 190 -8.41 -8.62 -11.13
N ALA A 191 -9.27 -9.17 -10.28
CA ALA A 191 -10.57 -8.57 -9.98
C ALA A 191 -10.43 -7.19 -9.30
N LEU A 192 -9.42 -7.03 -8.44
CA LEU A 192 -9.08 -5.75 -7.81
C LEU A 192 -8.58 -4.72 -8.84
N ALA A 193 -7.72 -5.14 -9.77
CA ALA A 193 -7.24 -4.30 -10.87
C ALA A 193 -8.39 -3.83 -11.77
N ASP A 194 -9.28 -4.74 -12.14
CA ASP A 194 -10.48 -4.44 -12.96
C ASP A 194 -11.45 -3.51 -12.19
N ALA A 195 -11.47 -3.57 -10.85
CA ALA A 195 -12.23 -2.64 -10.00
C ALA A 195 -11.58 -1.26 -9.87
N GLY A 196 -10.32 -1.09 -10.30
CA GLY A 196 -9.62 0.18 -10.32
C GLY A 196 -8.51 0.35 -9.29
N MET A 197 -8.07 -0.74 -8.63
CA MET A 197 -6.85 -0.74 -7.83
C MET A 197 -5.63 -0.42 -8.69
N THR A 198 -4.70 0.37 -8.16
CA THR A 198 -3.45 0.75 -8.83
C THR A 198 -2.20 0.29 -8.09
N ILE A 199 -2.30 0.07 -6.77
CA ILE A 199 -1.22 -0.46 -5.94
C ILE A 199 -1.74 -1.68 -5.18
N ALA A 200 -1.02 -2.80 -5.29
CA ALA A 200 -1.34 -4.07 -4.63
C ALA A 200 -0.30 -4.36 -3.55
N VAL A 201 -0.69 -4.23 -2.28
CA VAL A 201 0.16 -4.66 -1.17
C VAL A 201 0.06 -6.18 -1.05
N ALA A 202 1.21 -6.84 -1.15
CA ALA A 202 1.29 -8.29 -1.13
C ALA A 202 2.41 -8.75 -0.19
N GLY A 203 2.05 -9.38 0.91
CA GLY A 203 2.98 -9.94 1.88
C GLY A 203 3.29 -11.40 1.58
N THR A 204 2.45 -12.30 2.08
CA THR A 204 2.64 -13.76 1.95
C THR A 204 2.74 -14.24 0.51
N SER A 205 2.07 -13.57 -0.43
CA SER A 205 2.14 -13.92 -1.87
C SER A 205 3.49 -13.57 -2.50
N VAL A 206 4.25 -12.61 -1.94
CA VAL A 206 5.60 -12.25 -2.40
C VAL A 206 6.66 -13.03 -1.65
N PHE A 207 6.54 -13.13 -0.32
CA PHE A 207 7.55 -13.74 0.54
C PHE A 207 7.25 -15.23 0.86
N ASP A 208 6.47 -15.90 -0.01
CA ASP A 208 6.23 -17.35 0.09
C ASP A 208 7.56 -18.12 -0.06
N PRO A 209 7.97 -18.87 0.96
CA PRO A 209 9.27 -19.58 0.92
C PRO A 209 9.32 -20.74 -0.10
N ARG A 210 8.20 -21.13 -0.69
CA ARG A 210 8.12 -22.19 -1.71
C ARG A 210 8.76 -21.81 -3.04
N ALA A 211 8.98 -20.50 -3.29
CA ALA A 211 9.64 -20.02 -4.50
C ALA A 211 10.46 -18.75 -4.21
N PRO A 212 11.49 -18.44 -5.03
CA PRO A 212 12.21 -17.17 -4.96
C PRO A 212 11.26 -15.95 -5.08
N VAL A 213 11.57 -14.88 -4.34
CA VAL A 213 10.79 -13.63 -4.33
C VAL A 213 10.55 -13.11 -5.74
N ALA A 214 11.58 -13.14 -6.59
CA ALA A 214 11.46 -12.69 -7.99
C ALA A 214 10.43 -13.49 -8.81
N LEU A 215 10.28 -14.79 -8.55
CA LEU A 215 9.27 -15.61 -9.24
C LEU A 215 7.87 -15.29 -8.71
N ASN A 216 7.71 -15.10 -7.41
CA ASN A 216 6.45 -14.73 -6.80
C ASN A 216 5.94 -13.36 -7.33
N VAL A 217 6.82 -12.35 -7.42
CA VAL A 217 6.51 -11.05 -8.02
C VAL A 217 6.05 -11.19 -9.48
N ARG A 218 6.75 -12.02 -10.28
CA ARG A 218 6.36 -12.28 -11.67
C ARG A 218 5.01 -12.97 -11.77
N ALA A 219 4.73 -13.93 -10.89
CA ALA A 219 3.45 -14.63 -10.86
C ALA A 219 2.29 -13.69 -10.56
N LEU A 220 2.45 -12.78 -9.57
CA LEU A 220 1.46 -11.74 -9.28
C LEU A 220 1.21 -10.81 -10.46
N ARG A 221 2.27 -10.34 -11.12
CA ARG A 221 2.14 -9.51 -12.34
C ARG A 221 1.43 -10.25 -13.46
N ALA A 222 1.75 -11.53 -13.67
CA ALA A 222 1.10 -12.36 -14.68
C ALA A 222 -0.39 -12.57 -14.37
N ALA A 223 -0.74 -12.82 -13.09
CA ALA A 223 -2.12 -12.96 -12.63
C ALA A 223 -2.92 -11.66 -12.77
N CYS A 224 -2.28 -10.51 -12.53
CA CYS A 224 -2.90 -9.21 -12.74
C CYS A 224 -3.28 -8.99 -14.22
N GLY A 225 -2.53 -9.59 -15.15
CA GLY A 225 -2.71 -9.45 -16.59
C GLY A 225 -2.13 -8.13 -17.13
N SER A 226 -1.64 -8.15 -18.35
CA SER A 226 -1.43 -6.91 -19.11
C SER A 226 -2.81 -6.33 -19.41
N VAL A 227 -3.08 -5.10 -18.99
CA VAL A 227 -4.28 -4.36 -19.42
C VAL A 227 -4.25 -4.31 -20.96
N ARG A 228 -5.07 -5.13 -21.62
CA ARG A 228 -5.28 -4.98 -23.06
C ARG A 228 -5.93 -3.62 -23.27
N ALA A 229 -5.27 -2.78 -24.06
CA ALA A 229 -5.94 -1.61 -24.61
C ALA A 229 -7.26 -2.09 -25.30
N PRO A 230 -8.39 -1.39 -25.09
CA PRO A 230 -9.60 -1.73 -25.81
C PRO A 230 -9.32 -1.67 -27.31
N ASP A 231 -9.68 -2.73 -28.05
CA ASP A 231 -9.74 -2.71 -29.50
C ASP A 231 -10.66 -1.56 -29.90
N ILE A 232 -10.11 -0.49 -30.44
CA ILE A 232 -10.87 0.58 -31.08
C ILE A 232 -11.17 0.04 -32.48
N PRO A 233 -12.45 -0.27 -32.82
CA PRO A 233 -12.81 -0.62 -34.18
C PRO A 233 -12.53 0.59 -35.07
N ARG A 234 -11.84 0.36 -36.16
CA ARG A 234 -11.56 1.34 -37.23
C ARG A 234 -12.86 1.75 -37.94
#